data_d0d93b51c9ea7390476cf379f4fa061f
#
_entry.id   d0d93b51c9ea7390476cf379f4fa061f
#
_cell.length_a   1.000
_cell.length_b   1.000
_cell.length_c   1.000
_cell.angle_alpha   90.00
_cell.angle_beta   90.00
_cell.angle_gamma   90.00
#
_symmetry.space_group_name_H-M   'P 1'
#
loop_
_entity.id
_entity.type
_entity.pdbx_description
1 polymer ?
#
loop_
_entity_poly.entity_id
_entity_poly.type
_entity_poly.pdbx_seq_one_letter_code
_entity_poly.pdbx_strand_id
1 'polypeptide(L)'
;VQTCALPIYVIVCTNTMHHIEDINGVVEGMSELIKDTGTIITEDPSLKEMLNKNAYDQIYAEHMYIWSLSSMNFLFGKYGMEIYHIENNGNHGGCSRYFIAKKNVKKITSNVLTHKNLEKKLGINKISTFIKFKNKINFLKKKLRSTLINLKNKNKIIVGYGAPAKSSTILNFCDIDNRIIDKIFDNSTTKIGKYTPGKSLIRIENSDNFKKTKSDYCVLFAWNHKNEILSKEKSYSKKNGKWIVPVPKLKII
;
A
#
# COMPACT_ATOMS: atom_id res chain seq x y z
N VAL A 1 -28.48 -18.82 19.29
CA VAL A 1 -28.20 -17.64 20.10
C VAL A 1 -28.87 -16.44 19.44
N GLN A 2 -30.05 -16.05 19.95
CA GLN A 2 -30.65 -14.77 19.57
C GLN A 2 -29.74 -13.67 20.16
N THR A 3 -28.88 -13.12 19.32
CA THR A 3 -28.18 -11.89 19.68
C THR A 3 -29.20 -10.75 19.61
N CYS A 4 -29.56 -10.18 20.77
CA CYS A 4 -30.25 -8.87 20.86
C CYS A 4 -29.32 -7.75 20.36
N ALA A 5 -28.76 -7.91 19.17
CA ALA A 5 -28.01 -6.85 18.54
C ALA A 5 -28.98 -5.80 18.02
N LEU A 6 -28.84 -4.56 18.48
CA LEU A 6 -29.54 -3.43 17.89
C LEU A 6 -29.28 -3.40 16.39
N PRO A 7 -30.32 -3.12 15.58
CA PRO A 7 -30.15 -3.12 14.13
C PRO A 7 -29.13 -2.08 13.70
N ILE A 8 -28.09 -2.54 12.97
CA ILE A 8 -26.97 -1.70 12.51
C ILE A 8 -27.32 -1.09 11.16
N TYR A 9 -27.27 0.22 11.03
CA TYR A 9 -27.50 0.93 9.76
C TYR A 9 -26.25 1.13 8.94
N VAL A 10 -25.09 1.24 9.61
CA VAL A 10 -23.80 1.47 8.96
C VAL A 10 -22.73 0.65 9.63
N ILE A 11 -21.98 -0.12 8.83
CA ILE A 11 -20.75 -0.79 9.25
C ILE A 11 -19.61 -0.14 8.48
N VAL A 12 -18.57 0.32 9.20
CA VAL A 12 -17.38 0.93 8.57
C VAL A 12 -16.15 0.09 8.89
N CYS A 13 -15.41 -0.27 7.85
CA CYS A 13 -14.20 -1.07 7.93
C CYS A 13 -13.13 -0.50 6.99
N THR A 14 -12.15 0.22 7.54
CA THR A 14 -11.12 0.89 6.73
C THR A 14 -9.74 0.30 7.01
N ASN A 15 -9.01 -0.03 5.95
CA ASN A 15 -7.67 -0.62 6.00
C ASN A 15 -7.60 -1.88 6.89
N THR A 16 -8.62 -2.74 6.81
CA THR A 16 -8.77 -3.90 7.70
C THR A 16 -9.10 -5.17 6.92
N MET A 17 -10.00 -5.11 5.91
CA MET A 17 -10.47 -6.31 5.19
C MET A 17 -9.35 -7.12 4.57
N HIS A 18 -8.27 -6.48 4.14
CA HIS A 18 -7.12 -7.15 3.54
C HIS A 18 -6.20 -7.84 4.54
N HIS A 19 -6.40 -7.68 5.85
CA HIS A 19 -5.65 -8.35 6.92
C HIS A 19 -6.40 -9.55 7.52
N ILE A 20 -7.68 -9.74 7.19
CA ILE A 20 -8.54 -10.73 7.84
C ILE A 20 -8.37 -12.10 7.19
N GLU A 21 -7.96 -13.10 7.96
CA GLU A 21 -7.77 -14.48 7.48
C GLU A 21 -9.11 -15.11 7.09
N ASP A 22 -10.07 -15.15 8.02
CA ASP A 22 -11.44 -15.61 7.74
C ASP A 22 -12.33 -14.48 7.23
N ILE A 23 -12.06 -14.03 6.03
CA ILE A 23 -12.83 -12.95 5.39
C ILE A 23 -14.26 -13.37 5.07
N ASN A 24 -14.52 -14.65 4.82
CA ASN A 24 -15.87 -15.14 4.54
C ASN A 24 -16.75 -15.05 5.79
N GLY A 25 -16.29 -15.52 6.95
CA GLY A 25 -17.02 -15.42 8.21
C GLY A 25 -17.31 -13.98 8.62
N VAL A 26 -16.35 -13.06 8.38
CA VAL A 26 -16.58 -11.63 8.67
C VAL A 26 -17.65 -11.04 7.75
N VAL A 27 -17.63 -11.33 6.45
CA VAL A 27 -18.64 -10.79 5.51
C VAL A 27 -20.00 -11.42 5.76
N GLU A 28 -20.07 -12.70 6.12
CA GLU A 28 -21.29 -13.36 6.57
C GLU A 28 -21.89 -12.65 7.80
N GLY A 29 -21.09 -12.45 8.85
CA GLY A 29 -21.50 -11.69 10.04
C GLY A 29 -21.97 -10.27 9.72
N MET A 30 -21.28 -9.55 8.81
CA MET A 30 -21.73 -8.23 8.34
C MET A 30 -23.09 -8.31 7.67
N SER A 31 -23.37 -9.36 6.88
CA SER A 31 -24.66 -9.53 6.18
C SER A 31 -25.82 -9.80 7.13
N GLU A 32 -25.56 -10.53 8.21
CA GLU A 32 -26.53 -10.82 9.27
C GLU A 32 -26.85 -9.57 10.13
N LEU A 33 -25.83 -8.79 10.44
CA LEU A 33 -25.95 -7.63 11.34
C LEU A 33 -26.53 -6.40 10.67
N ILE A 34 -26.31 -6.22 9.37
CA ILE A 34 -26.74 -5.01 8.66
C ILE A 34 -28.25 -5.04 8.38
N LYS A 35 -28.94 -3.92 8.64
CA LYS A 35 -30.34 -3.76 8.23
C LYS A 35 -30.51 -3.81 6.72
N ASP A 36 -31.72 -4.13 6.26
CA ASP A 36 -32.05 -4.20 4.84
C ASP A 36 -31.73 -2.89 4.09
N THR A 37 -31.98 -1.74 4.73
CA THR A 37 -31.67 -0.42 4.17
C THR A 37 -30.28 0.10 4.51
N GLY A 38 -29.49 -0.68 5.27
CA GLY A 38 -28.17 -0.30 5.76
C GLY A 38 -27.08 -0.25 4.69
N THR A 39 -25.92 0.22 5.06
CA THR A 39 -24.75 0.32 4.18
C THR A 39 -23.50 -0.16 4.90
N ILE A 40 -22.74 -1.02 4.24
CA ILE A 40 -21.37 -1.38 4.64
C ILE A 40 -20.42 -0.54 3.82
N ILE A 41 -19.44 0.10 4.49
CA ILE A 41 -18.40 0.91 3.87
C ILE A 41 -17.06 0.27 4.17
N THR A 42 -16.37 -0.20 3.13
CA THR A 42 -15.00 -0.72 3.27
C THR A 42 -14.03 0.12 2.46
N GLU A 43 -12.82 0.34 2.98
CA GLU A 43 -11.76 1.04 2.26
C GLU A 43 -10.46 0.26 2.40
N ASP A 44 -9.90 -0.15 1.27
CA ASP A 44 -8.69 -0.99 1.23
C ASP A 44 -7.80 -0.66 0.02
N PRO A 45 -6.51 -1.04 0.06
CA PRO A 45 -5.60 -0.89 -1.08
C PRO A 45 -6.16 -1.54 -2.34
N SER A 46 -6.12 -0.80 -3.44
CA SER A 46 -6.73 -1.19 -4.71
C SER A 46 -5.74 -1.95 -5.61
N LEU A 47 -6.13 -3.14 -6.08
CA LEU A 47 -5.36 -3.91 -7.07
C LEU A 47 -5.12 -3.11 -8.36
N LYS A 48 -6.15 -2.37 -8.81
CA LYS A 48 -6.03 -1.49 -9.98
C LYS A 48 -4.93 -0.44 -9.79
N GLU A 49 -4.92 0.22 -8.63
CA GLU A 49 -3.91 1.23 -8.32
C GLU A 49 -2.52 0.63 -8.13
N MET A 50 -2.42 -0.54 -7.50
CA MET A 50 -1.17 -1.27 -7.35
C MET A 50 -0.54 -1.59 -8.72
N LEU A 51 -1.32 -2.13 -9.65
CA LEU A 51 -0.85 -2.47 -10.99
C LEU A 51 -0.44 -1.22 -11.79
N ASN A 52 -1.24 -0.15 -11.74
CA ASN A 52 -0.97 1.10 -12.46
C ASN A 52 0.28 1.82 -11.93
N LYS A 53 0.49 1.79 -10.62
CA LYS A 53 1.60 2.48 -9.96
C LYS A 53 2.82 1.60 -9.73
N ASN A 54 2.77 0.33 -10.13
CA ASN A 54 3.81 -0.65 -9.81
C ASN A 54 4.13 -0.72 -8.30
N ALA A 55 3.11 -0.57 -7.48
CA ALA A 55 3.24 -0.52 -6.02
C ALA A 55 3.37 -1.93 -5.43
N TYR A 56 4.40 -2.67 -5.87
CA TYR A 56 4.70 -4.04 -5.43
C TYR A 56 5.03 -4.12 -3.93
N ASP A 57 5.37 -3.01 -3.33
CA ASP A 57 5.60 -2.85 -1.90
C ASP A 57 4.33 -3.05 -1.06
N GLN A 58 3.15 -3.07 -1.69
CA GLN A 58 1.89 -3.49 -1.05
C GLN A 58 1.80 -5.00 -0.79
N ILE A 59 2.68 -5.81 -1.40
CA ILE A 59 2.69 -7.27 -1.24
C ILE A 59 3.60 -7.62 -0.08
N TYR A 60 3.05 -7.74 1.12
CA TYR A 60 3.76 -8.17 2.33
C TYR A 60 2.87 -9.06 3.20
N ALA A 61 3.46 -9.76 4.16
CA ALA A 61 2.82 -10.86 4.87
C ALA A 61 1.47 -10.53 5.52
N GLU A 62 1.30 -9.31 6.01
CA GLU A 62 0.06 -8.88 6.66
C GLU A 62 -1.08 -8.61 5.67
N HIS A 63 -0.76 -8.40 4.36
CA HIS A 63 -1.75 -8.21 3.31
C HIS A 63 -2.14 -9.57 2.70
N MET A 64 -3.12 -10.24 3.30
CA MET A 64 -3.65 -11.53 2.83
C MET A 64 -4.32 -11.37 1.46
N TYR A 65 -4.92 -10.21 1.20
CA TYR A 65 -5.65 -9.89 -0.01
C TYR A 65 -5.26 -8.53 -0.57
N ILE A 66 -5.37 -8.37 -1.89
CA ILE A 66 -5.37 -7.06 -2.55
C ILE A 66 -6.63 -7.00 -3.42
N TRP A 67 -7.53 -6.11 -3.06
CA TRP A 67 -8.89 -6.12 -3.57
C TRP A 67 -9.04 -5.41 -4.92
N SER A 68 -9.89 -5.98 -5.77
CA SER A 68 -10.47 -5.33 -6.95
C SER A 68 -11.98 -5.17 -6.75
N LEU A 69 -12.61 -4.31 -7.54
CA LEU A 69 -14.08 -4.24 -7.56
C LEU A 69 -14.70 -5.61 -7.86
N SER A 70 -14.10 -6.34 -8.81
CA SER A 70 -14.59 -7.67 -9.21
C SER A 70 -14.51 -8.67 -8.07
N SER A 71 -13.39 -8.73 -7.33
CA SER A 71 -13.21 -9.67 -6.21
C SER A 71 -14.09 -9.29 -5.00
N MET A 72 -14.22 -8.00 -4.70
CA MET A 72 -15.10 -7.53 -3.63
C MET A 72 -16.57 -7.82 -3.96
N ASN A 73 -16.99 -7.56 -5.19
CA ASN A 73 -18.38 -7.86 -5.61
C ASN A 73 -18.68 -9.36 -5.61
N PHE A 74 -17.69 -10.21 -5.93
CA PHE A 74 -17.82 -11.66 -5.82
C PHE A 74 -17.97 -12.09 -4.35
N LEU A 75 -17.12 -11.58 -3.45
CA LEU A 75 -17.15 -11.90 -2.04
C LEU A 75 -18.47 -11.54 -1.39
N PHE A 76 -18.89 -10.27 -1.49
CA PHE A 76 -20.16 -9.80 -0.92
C PHE A 76 -21.39 -10.41 -1.62
N GLY A 77 -21.25 -10.71 -2.92
CA GLY A 77 -22.31 -11.36 -3.71
C GLY A 77 -22.71 -12.74 -3.21
N LYS A 78 -21.82 -13.50 -2.56
CA LYS A 78 -22.10 -14.79 -1.93
C LYS A 78 -23.15 -14.67 -0.81
N TYR A 79 -23.21 -13.52 -0.15
CA TYR A 79 -24.05 -13.22 1.00
C TYR A 79 -25.21 -12.27 0.64
N GLY A 80 -25.64 -12.30 -0.62
CA GLY A 80 -26.81 -11.54 -1.05
C GLY A 80 -26.61 -10.02 -1.09
N MET A 81 -25.37 -9.53 -1.12
CA MET A 81 -25.05 -8.11 -1.16
C MET A 81 -24.44 -7.68 -2.50
N GLU A 82 -24.44 -6.38 -2.78
CA GLU A 82 -23.84 -5.79 -3.98
C GLU A 82 -23.19 -4.44 -3.69
N ILE A 83 -22.18 -4.11 -4.49
CA ILE A 83 -21.52 -2.81 -4.43
C ILE A 83 -22.33 -1.82 -5.26
N TYR A 84 -22.95 -0.85 -4.62
CA TYR A 84 -23.77 0.15 -5.31
C TYR A 84 -23.01 1.45 -5.61
N HIS A 85 -21.89 1.73 -4.90
CA HIS A 85 -21.05 2.91 -5.15
C HIS A 85 -19.60 2.60 -4.84
N ILE A 86 -18.68 3.31 -5.52
CA ILE A 86 -17.23 3.20 -5.32
C ILE A 86 -16.58 4.57 -5.48
N GLU A 87 -15.62 4.85 -4.61
CA GLU A 87 -14.75 6.01 -4.66
C GLU A 87 -13.29 5.57 -4.65
N ASN A 88 -12.41 6.41 -5.20
CA ASN A 88 -10.97 6.20 -5.12
C ASN A 88 -10.35 7.36 -4.36
N ASN A 89 -9.36 7.08 -3.54
CA ASN A 89 -8.57 8.08 -2.84
C ASN A 89 -7.07 7.79 -2.94
N GLY A 90 -6.25 8.75 -2.50
CA GLY A 90 -4.78 8.65 -2.55
C GLY A 90 -4.14 7.94 -1.37
N ASN A 91 -4.91 7.52 -0.37
CA ASN A 91 -4.40 6.88 0.84
C ASN A 91 -3.58 5.63 0.49
N HIS A 92 -2.54 5.36 1.26
CA HIS A 92 -1.67 4.18 1.10
C HIS A 92 -1.09 3.96 -0.30
N GLY A 93 -1.11 4.98 -1.17
CA GLY A 93 -0.69 4.88 -2.56
C GLY A 93 -1.84 4.64 -3.54
N GLY A 94 -3.07 4.50 -3.06
CA GLY A 94 -4.31 4.34 -3.80
C GLY A 94 -5.22 3.27 -3.23
N CYS A 95 -6.30 3.71 -2.56
CA CYS A 95 -7.36 2.87 -2.03
C CYS A 95 -8.63 3.01 -2.85
N SER A 96 -9.47 1.98 -2.79
CA SER A 96 -10.86 2.04 -3.22
C SER A 96 -11.76 1.92 -2.00
N ARG A 97 -12.75 2.83 -1.90
CA ARG A 97 -13.81 2.78 -0.91
C ARG A 97 -15.06 2.23 -1.57
N TYR A 98 -15.55 1.12 -1.05
CA TYR A 98 -16.72 0.42 -1.55
C TYR A 98 -17.90 0.67 -0.63
N PHE A 99 -19.04 1.02 -1.21
CA PHE A 99 -20.32 1.15 -0.53
C PHE A 99 -21.20 -0.02 -0.94
N ILE A 100 -21.59 -0.84 0.03
CA ILE A 100 -22.19 -2.14 -0.17
C ILE A 100 -23.55 -2.17 0.54
N ALA A 101 -24.55 -2.74 -0.07
CA ALA A 101 -25.88 -2.93 0.50
C ALA A 101 -26.45 -4.30 0.10
N LYS A 102 -27.58 -4.70 0.67
CA LYS A 102 -28.32 -5.85 0.19
C LYS A 102 -28.76 -5.63 -1.26
N LYS A 103 -28.78 -6.69 -2.05
CA LYS A 103 -29.11 -6.63 -3.49
C LYS A 103 -30.45 -5.94 -3.73
N ASN A 104 -30.50 -5.12 -4.78
CA ASN A 104 -31.68 -4.39 -5.24
C ASN A 104 -32.22 -3.33 -4.26
N VAL A 105 -31.51 -3.01 -3.17
CA VAL A 105 -31.92 -1.99 -2.19
C VAL A 105 -31.45 -0.60 -2.59
N LYS A 106 -30.25 -0.48 -3.17
CA LYS A 106 -29.66 0.80 -3.59
C LYS A 106 -29.42 0.82 -5.09
N LYS A 107 -29.65 1.97 -5.72
CA LYS A 107 -29.35 2.15 -7.15
C LYS A 107 -27.84 2.12 -7.38
N ILE A 108 -27.38 1.26 -8.28
CA ILE A 108 -25.97 1.20 -8.69
C ILE A 108 -25.59 2.49 -9.41
N THR A 109 -24.54 3.16 -8.95
CA THR A 109 -24.06 4.41 -9.53
C THR A 109 -23.20 4.20 -10.77
N SER A 110 -23.09 5.22 -11.60
CA SER A 110 -22.21 5.22 -12.78
C SER A 110 -20.73 4.98 -12.44
N ASN A 111 -20.30 5.35 -11.23
CA ASN A 111 -18.93 5.10 -10.76
C ASN A 111 -18.57 3.63 -10.76
N VAL A 112 -19.50 2.75 -10.34
CA VAL A 112 -19.30 1.29 -10.35
C VAL A 112 -19.09 0.79 -11.78
N LEU A 113 -19.93 1.23 -12.72
CA LEU A 113 -19.82 0.85 -14.14
C LEU A 113 -18.50 1.35 -14.75
N THR A 114 -18.15 2.59 -14.47
CA THR A 114 -16.86 3.17 -14.91
C THR A 114 -15.68 2.38 -14.37
N HIS A 115 -15.68 2.07 -13.08
CA HIS A 115 -14.60 1.31 -12.44
C HIS A 115 -14.50 -0.11 -13.01
N LYS A 116 -15.63 -0.79 -13.20
CA LYS A 116 -15.70 -2.12 -13.84
C LYS A 116 -15.10 -2.10 -15.25
N ASN A 117 -15.40 -1.07 -16.04
CA ASN A 117 -14.81 -0.91 -17.38
C ASN A 117 -13.30 -0.66 -17.32
N LEU A 118 -12.81 0.12 -16.36
CA LEU A 118 -11.38 0.34 -16.16
C LEU A 118 -10.66 -0.96 -15.77
N GLU A 119 -11.21 -1.77 -14.88
CA GLU A 119 -10.67 -3.08 -14.53
C GLU A 119 -10.65 -4.04 -15.73
N LYS A 120 -11.74 -4.07 -16.50
CA LYS A 120 -11.82 -4.87 -17.75
C LYS A 120 -10.76 -4.42 -18.75
N LYS A 121 -10.59 -3.11 -18.96
CA LYS A 121 -9.56 -2.56 -19.86
C LYS A 121 -8.15 -2.89 -19.38
N LEU A 122 -7.89 -2.86 -18.08
CA LEU A 122 -6.62 -3.25 -17.48
C LEU A 122 -6.36 -4.75 -17.58
N GLY A 123 -7.42 -5.55 -17.72
CA GLY A 123 -7.33 -7.00 -17.83
C GLY A 123 -6.95 -7.68 -16.51
N ILE A 124 -7.53 -7.23 -15.39
CA ILE A 124 -7.18 -7.78 -14.05
C ILE A 124 -7.48 -9.27 -13.90
N ASN A 125 -8.34 -9.84 -14.73
CA ASN A 125 -8.68 -11.27 -14.75
C ASN A 125 -7.78 -12.07 -15.71
N LYS A 126 -6.75 -11.43 -16.32
CA LYS A 126 -5.86 -12.08 -17.30
C LYS A 126 -4.48 -12.30 -16.69
N ILE A 127 -4.01 -13.52 -16.72
CA ILE A 127 -2.65 -13.87 -16.25
C ILE A 127 -1.56 -13.03 -16.95
N SER A 128 -1.76 -12.66 -18.21
CA SER A 128 -0.84 -11.80 -18.96
C SER A 128 -0.61 -10.42 -18.32
N THR A 129 -1.61 -9.88 -17.61
CA THR A 129 -1.48 -8.62 -16.86
C THR A 129 -0.49 -8.77 -15.71
N PHE A 130 -0.55 -9.88 -14.98
CA PHE A 130 0.35 -10.16 -13.86
C PHE A 130 1.76 -10.52 -14.35
N ILE A 131 1.90 -11.20 -15.47
CA ILE A 131 3.20 -11.44 -16.11
C ILE A 131 3.85 -10.10 -16.49
N LYS A 132 3.11 -9.18 -17.12
CA LYS A 132 3.60 -7.84 -17.45
C LYS A 132 4.01 -7.07 -16.18
N PHE A 133 3.19 -7.12 -15.14
CA PHE A 133 3.51 -6.51 -13.85
C PHE A 133 4.79 -7.10 -13.26
N LYS A 134 4.91 -8.44 -13.17
CA LYS A 134 6.13 -9.14 -12.73
C LYS A 134 7.38 -8.67 -13.48
N ASN A 135 7.32 -8.60 -14.80
CA ASN A 135 8.46 -8.16 -15.60
C ASN A 135 8.86 -6.71 -15.31
N LYS A 136 7.86 -5.85 -15.13
CA LYS A 136 8.06 -4.43 -14.80
C LYS A 136 8.68 -4.23 -13.42
N ILE A 137 8.19 -4.93 -12.40
CA ILE A 137 8.76 -4.82 -11.05
C ILE A 137 10.17 -5.42 -10.99
N ASN A 138 10.46 -6.50 -11.72
CA ASN A 138 11.82 -7.04 -11.83
C ASN A 138 12.80 -6.05 -12.51
N PHE A 139 12.33 -5.31 -13.51
CA PHE A 139 13.12 -4.21 -14.06
C PHE A 139 13.38 -3.10 -13.04
N LEU A 140 12.34 -2.69 -12.27
CA LEU A 140 12.49 -1.69 -11.20
C LEU A 140 13.42 -2.16 -10.08
N LYS A 141 13.35 -3.43 -9.67
CA LYS A 141 14.29 -4.08 -8.74
C LYS A 141 15.73 -3.90 -9.21
N LYS A 142 16.02 -4.36 -10.43
CA LYS A 142 17.38 -4.28 -11.01
C LYS A 142 17.86 -2.83 -11.07
N LYS A 143 17.00 -1.92 -11.52
CA LYS A 143 17.33 -0.49 -11.66
C LYS A 143 17.61 0.17 -10.30
N LEU A 144 16.77 -0.07 -9.29
CA LEU A 144 16.99 0.48 -7.95
C LEU A 144 18.31 -0.02 -7.37
N ARG A 145 18.51 -1.34 -7.35
CA ARG A 145 19.71 -1.98 -6.79
C ARG A 145 20.98 -1.49 -7.47
N SER A 146 21.03 -1.51 -8.81
CA SER A 146 22.21 -1.04 -9.56
C SER A 146 22.51 0.44 -9.32
N THR A 147 21.47 1.29 -9.22
CA THR A 147 21.64 2.70 -8.90
C THR A 147 22.28 2.88 -7.53
N LEU A 148 21.80 2.17 -6.50
CA LEU A 148 22.34 2.29 -5.14
C LEU A 148 23.78 1.75 -5.05
N ILE A 149 24.09 0.61 -5.69
CA ILE A 149 25.46 0.06 -5.75
C ILE A 149 26.41 1.04 -6.44
N ASN A 150 26.00 1.60 -7.58
CA ASN A 150 26.84 2.58 -8.28
C ASN A 150 27.12 3.84 -7.44
N LEU A 151 26.18 4.27 -6.61
CA LEU A 151 26.38 5.36 -5.67
C LEU A 151 27.34 4.97 -4.55
N LYS A 152 27.21 3.76 -3.98
CA LYS A 152 28.18 3.26 -2.96
C LYS A 152 29.58 3.13 -3.53
N ASN A 153 29.75 2.63 -4.75
CA ASN A 153 31.05 2.55 -5.42
C ASN A 153 31.70 3.93 -5.65
N LYS A 154 30.90 4.99 -5.64
CA LYS A 154 31.36 6.40 -5.65
C LYS A 154 31.53 6.98 -4.23
N ASN A 155 31.63 6.14 -3.21
CA ASN A 155 31.74 6.50 -1.81
C ASN A 155 30.60 7.43 -1.31
N LYS A 156 29.39 7.32 -1.88
CA LYS A 156 28.26 8.10 -1.44
C LYS A 156 27.61 7.49 -0.21
N ILE A 157 27.25 8.35 0.75
CA ILE A 157 26.52 7.97 1.96
C ILE A 157 25.02 7.91 1.61
N ILE A 158 24.42 6.71 1.79
CA ILE A 158 23.03 6.46 1.49
C ILE A 158 22.29 6.06 2.76
N VAL A 159 21.19 6.77 3.04
CA VAL A 159 20.31 6.47 4.16
C VAL A 159 18.88 6.22 3.65
N GLY A 160 17.99 5.72 4.52
CA GLY A 160 16.56 5.57 4.23
C GLY A 160 15.71 6.51 5.10
N TYR A 161 14.51 6.80 4.65
CA TYR A 161 13.50 7.56 5.40
C TYR A 161 12.14 6.86 5.34
N GLY A 162 11.58 6.58 6.53
CA GLY A 162 10.39 5.78 6.75
C GLY A 162 10.68 4.29 6.78
N ALA A 163 10.24 3.60 7.83
CA ALA A 163 10.31 2.14 7.99
C ALA A 163 8.90 1.51 8.08
N PRO A 164 7.95 1.82 7.17
CA PRO A 164 6.67 1.11 7.13
C PRO A 164 6.90 -0.36 6.72
N ALA A 165 5.89 -1.24 6.92
CA ALA A 165 5.97 -2.65 6.47
C ALA A 165 6.39 -2.76 5.00
N LYS A 166 5.90 -1.87 4.14
CA LYS A 166 6.28 -1.75 2.72
C LYS A 166 7.79 -1.63 2.47
N SER A 167 8.55 -0.99 3.38
CA SER A 167 10.00 -0.87 3.24
C SER A 167 10.68 -2.22 3.26
N SER A 168 10.17 -3.16 4.08
CA SER A 168 10.70 -4.52 4.16
C SER A 168 10.55 -5.27 2.84
N THR A 169 9.42 -5.09 2.15
CA THR A 169 9.22 -5.66 0.81
C THR A 169 10.24 -5.12 -0.18
N ILE A 170 10.42 -3.78 -0.24
CA ILE A 170 11.38 -3.17 -1.15
C ILE A 170 12.79 -3.66 -0.86
N LEU A 171 13.21 -3.63 0.40
CA LEU A 171 14.56 -4.00 0.82
C LEU A 171 14.87 -5.47 0.49
N ASN A 172 14.00 -6.38 0.93
CA ASN A 172 14.23 -7.82 0.73
C ASN A 172 14.07 -8.24 -0.74
N PHE A 173 13.05 -7.71 -1.45
CA PHE A 173 12.86 -8.01 -2.87
C PHE A 173 13.99 -7.46 -3.75
N CYS A 174 14.53 -6.28 -3.42
CA CYS A 174 15.61 -5.66 -4.19
C CYS A 174 17.01 -6.06 -3.72
N ASP A 175 17.14 -6.97 -2.75
CA ASP A 175 18.41 -7.41 -2.15
C ASP A 175 19.27 -6.21 -1.67
N ILE A 176 18.62 -5.31 -0.92
CA ILE A 176 19.23 -4.12 -0.33
C ILE A 176 19.41 -4.34 1.16
N ASP A 177 20.63 -4.22 1.66
CA ASP A 177 20.99 -4.46 3.04
C ASP A 177 21.80 -3.30 3.65
N ASN A 178 22.31 -3.51 4.88
CA ASN A 178 23.10 -2.54 5.64
C ASN A 178 24.47 -2.21 5.01
N ARG A 179 24.92 -2.95 4.00
CA ARG A 179 26.12 -2.61 3.21
C ARG A 179 25.84 -1.53 2.18
N ILE A 180 24.56 -1.36 1.80
CA ILE A 180 24.11 -0.40 0.78
C ILE A 180 23.48 0.82 1.44
N ILE A 181 22.60 0.62 2.43
CA ILE A 181 21.94 1.70 3.20
C ILE A 181 22.42 1.63 4.63
N ASP A 182 23.05 2.70 5.11
CA ASP A 182 23.72 2.72 6.41
C ASP A 182 22.71 2.66 7.58
N LYS A 183 21.58 3.35 7.46
CA LYS A 183 20.50 3.41 8.46
C LYS A 183 19.19 3.90 7.84
N ILE A 184 18.07 3.69 8.53
CA ILE A 184 16.76 4.21 8.16
C ILE A 184 16.22 5.09 9.29
N PHE A 185 15.66 6.24 8.95
CA PHE A 185 15.04 7.15 9.90
C PHE A 185 13.51 6.94 9.94
N ASP A 186 12.97 6.80 11.15
CA ASP A 186 11.53 6.65 11.38
C ASP A 186 11.14 7.36 12.69
N ASN A 187 9.88 7.72 12.84
CA ASN A 187 9.34 8.35 14.05
C ASN A 187 8.65 7.37 15.00
N SER A 188 8.48 6.11 14.60
CA SER A 188 7.82 5.10 15.43
C SER A 188 8.70 4.65 16.58
N THR A 189 8.30 4.99 17.80
CA THR A 189 9.00 4.61 19.04
C THR A 189 9.17 3.09 19.17
N THR A 190 8.22 2.31 18.64
CA THR A 190 8.28 0.84 18.67
C THR A 190 9.34 0.24 17.74
N LYS A 191 9.86 1.02 16.78
CA LYS A 191 10.85 0.58 15.79
C LYS A 191 12.23 1.15 16.02
N ILE A 192 12.33 2.33 16.63
CA ILE A 192 13.61 2.99 16.92
C ILE A 192 14.51 2.07 17.74
N GLY A 193 15.79 1.97 17.34
CA GLY A 193 16.79 1.09 17.96
C GLY A 193 16.76 -0.36 17.46
N LYS A 194 15.74 -0.74 16.71
CA LYS A 194 15.60 -2.09 16.10
C LYS A 194 16.19 -2.11 14.69
N TYR A 195 16.14 -3.28 14.06
CA TYR A 195 16.60 -3.52 12.70
C TYR A 195 15.44 -3.87 11.77
N THR A 196 15.60 -3.56 10.49
CA THR A 196 14.65 -4.02 9.47
C THR A 196 14.66 -5.55 9.38
N PRO A 197 13.48 -6.18 9.17
CA PRO A 197 13.36 -7.64 9.16
C PRO A 197 13.93 -8.27 7.88
N GLY A 198 14.17 -9.58 7.96
CA GLY A 198 14.69 -10.38 6.86
C GLY A 198 16.20 -10.22 6.67
N LYS A 199 16.66 -10.20 5.43
CA LYS A 199 18.10 -10.13 5.09
C LYS A 199 18.69 -8.73 5.14
N SER A 200 17.85 -7.69 5.22
CA SER A 200 18.30 -6.29 5.10
C SER A 200 19.06 -5.81 6.32
N LEU A 201 18.65 -6.15 7.56
CA LEU A 201 19.32 -5.85 8.83
C LEU A 201 19.82 -4.40 8.95
N ILE A 202 19.04 -3.43 8.50
CA ILE A 202 19.40 -2.01 8.56
C ILE A 202 18.86 -1.43 9.87
N ARG A 203 19.69 -0.72 10.62
CA ARG A 203 19.30 -0.10 11.89
C ARG A 203 18.31 1.03 11.67
N ILE A 204 17.28 1.09 12.53
CA ILE A 204 16.26 2.16 12.51
C ILE A 204 16.61 3.18 13.59
N GLU A 205 16.74 4.44 13.20
CA GLU A 205 17.04 5.57 14.08
C GLU A 205 15.88 6.58 14.11
N ASN A 206 15.84 7.39 15.17
CA ASN A 206 14.84 8.44 15.31
C ASN A 206 14.98 9.48 14.17
N SER A 207 13.86 9.83 13.55
CA SER A 207 13.81 10.82 12.46
C SER A 207 14.35 12.22 12.87
N ASP A 208 14.35 12.57 14.14
CA ASP A 208 14.91 13.83 14.63
C ASP A 208 16.44 13.92 14.38
N ASN A 209 17.13 12.77 14.30
CA ASN A 209 18.53 12.70 13.99
C ASN A 209 18.83 12.87 12.49
N PHE A 210 17.82 12.81 11.62
CA PHE A 210 18.00 12.93 10.16
C PHE A 210 18.63 14.26 9.78
N LYS A 211 18.19 15.38 10.39
CA LYS A 211 18.71 16.73 10.10
C LYS A 211 20.20 16.92 10.46
N LYS A 212 20.71 16.12 11.41
CA LYS A 212 22.11 16.14 11.89
C LYS A 212 23.01 15.19 11.10
N THR A 213 22.40 14.25 10.37
CA THR A 213 23.15 13.21 9.65
C THR A 213 23.64 13.73 8.30
N LYS A 214 24.93 13.60 8.03
CA LYS A 214 25.48 13.81 6.69
C LYS A 214 25.11 12.61 5.82
N SER A 215 24.39 12.83 4.73
CA SER A 215 24.12 11.81 3.71
C SER A 215 23.96 12.49 2.36
N ASP A 216 24.46 11.84 1.30
CA ASP A 216 24.34 12.34 -0.07
C ASP A 216 22.96 12.00 -0.66
N TYR A 217 22.47 10.80 -0.31
CA TYR A 217 21.21 10.26 -0.83
C TYR A 217 20.35 9.68 0.27
N CYS A 218 19.03 9.88 0.13
CA CYS A 218 18.04 9.30 1.02
C CYS A 218 16.96 8.55 0.24
N VAL A 219 16.82 7.24 0.48
CA VAL A 219 15.76 6.42 -0.11
C VAL A 219 14.47 6.65 0.67
N LEU A 220 13.45 7.18 0.00
CA LEU A 220 12.16 7.47 0.59
C LEU A 220 11.23 6.25 0.49
N PHE A 221 11.18 5.43 1.54
CA PHE A 221 10.31 4.25 1.57
C PHE A 221 8.84 4.60 1.79
N ALA A 222 8.56 5.66 2.55
CA ALA A 222 7.21 6.19 2.74
C ALA A 222 6.79 7.10 1.56
N TRP A 223 6.99 6.64 0.32
CA TRP A 223 6.82 7.41 -0.92
C TRP A 223 5.40 7.98 -1.11
N ASN A 224 4.38 7.35 -0.54
CA ASN A 224 3.00 7.83 -0.56
C ASN A 224 2.82 9.14 0.24
N HIS A 225 3.68 9.43 1.21
CA HIS A 225 3.77 10.67 1.96
C HIS A 225 4.87 11.63 1.45
N LYS A 226 5.32 11.42 0.20
CA LYS A 226 6.45 12.15 -0.36
C LYS A 226 6.35 13.66 -0.18
N ASN A 227 5.24 14.26 -0.54
CA ASN A 227 5.09 15.72 -0.52
C ASN A 227 5.19 16.29 0.91
N GLU A 228 4.59 15.63 1.88
CA GLU A 228 4.66 15.97 3.30
C GLU A 228 6.10 15.86 3.81
N ILE A 229 6.75 14.72 3.57
CA ILE A 229 8.12 14.45 4.03
C ILE A 229 9.11 15.44 3.41
N LEU A 230 9.04 15.68 2.10
CA LEU A 230 9.90 16.66 1.44
C LEU A 230 9.69 18.08 1.98
N SER A 231 8.45 18.43 2.32
CA SER A 231 8.14 19.71 2.96
C SER A 231 8.71 19.82 4.37
N LYS A 232 8.59 18.75 5.18
CA LYS A 232 9.15 18.67 6.54
C LYS A 232 10.68 18.75 6.55
N GLU A 233 11.30 18.06 5.60
CA GLU A 233 12.76 17.90 5.55
C GLU A 233 13.43 18.78 4.48
N LYS A 234 12.88 19.97 4.21
CA LYS A 234 13.42 20.95 3.23
C LYS A 234 14.91 21.26 3.45
N SER A 235 15.38 21.26 4.71
CA SER A 235 16.77 21.52 5.07
C SER A 235 17.74 20.50 4.44
N TYR A 236 17.32 19.25 4.26
CA TYR A 236 18.12 18.21 3.63
C TYR A 236 18.44 18.55 2.16
N SER A 237 17.40 18.89 1.38
CA SER A 237 17.59 19.27 -0.02
C SER A 237 18.37 20.58 -0.17
N LYS A 238 18.20 21.55 0.76
CA LYS A 238 19.01 22.80 0.78
C LYS A 238 20.50 22.56 1.01
N LYS A 239 20.86 21.43 1.65
CA LYS A 239 22.25 20.98 1.86
C LYS A 239 22.75 20.05 0.76
N ASN A 240 22.16 20.09 -0.45
CA ASN A 240 22.46 19.24 -1.60
C ASN A 240 22.17 17.74 -1.41
N GLY A 241 21.41 17.34 -0.39
CA GLY A 241 20.90 15.99 -0.23
C GLY A 241 19.88 15.63 -1.31
N LYS A 242 19.97 14.44 -1.87
CA LYS A 242 19.11 13.98 -2.95
C LYS A 242 18.21 12.84 -2.48
N TRP A 243 16.92 12.94 -2.82
CA TRP A 243 15.96 11.89 -2.52
C TRP A 243 15.87 10.86 -3.65
N ILE A 244 15.82 9.58 -3.28
CA ILE A 244 15.56 8.47 -4.20
C ILE A 244 14.18 7.95 -3.88
N VAL A 245 13.24 8.11 -4.82
CA VAL A 245 11.87 7.61 -4.71
C VAL A 245 11.78 6.32 -5.54
N PRO A 246 11.60 5.14 -4.90
CA PRO A 246 11.64 3.85 -5.59
C PRO A 246 10.37 3.51 -6.37
N VAL A 247 9.22 3.94 -5.89
CA VAL A 247 7.87 3.62 -6.41
C VAL A 247 7.12 4.93 -6.64
N PRO A 248 6.29 5.03 -7.67
CA PRO A 248 5.92 4.08 -8.74
C PRO A 248 6.95 3.93 -9.85
N LYS A 249 7.93 4.81 -9.88
CA LYS A 249 9.04 4.84 -10.85
C LYS A 249 10.26 5.41 -10.12
N LEU A 250 11.40 4.76 -10.28
CA LEU A 250 12.65 5.27 -9.72
C LEU A 250 12.90 6.70 -10.20
N LYS A 251 12.97 7.63 -9.25
CA LYS A 251 13.33 9.04 -9.47
C LYS A 251 14.35 9.48 -8.45
N ILE A 252 15.30 10.29 -8.89
CA ILE A 252 16.21 11.05 -8.02
C ILE A 252 15.77 12.53 -8.13
N ILE A 253 15.54 13.17 -7.01
CA ILE A 253 15.05 14.54 -6.91
C ILE A 253 15.82 15.32 -5.85
#